data_a943c6faa17250401399f6519e26e147
#
_entry.id   a943c6faa17250401399f6519e26e147
#
_cell.length_a   1.000
_cell.length_b   1.000
_cell.length_c   1.000
_cell.angle_alpha   90.00
_cell.angle_beta   90.00
_cell.angle_gamma   90.00
#
_symmetry.space_group_name_H-M   'P 1'
#
loop_
_entity.id
_entity.type
_entity.pdbx_description
1 polymer ?
#
loop_
_entity_poly.entity_id
_entity_poly.type
_entity_poly.pdbx_seq_one_letter_code
_entity_poly.pdbx_strand_id
1 'polypeptide(L)'
;MQINLGTIRRFLGLAQRAYSEYQKIQGKQPQSSGSASSQRYRTSDSLRRTSVPGTYPGDYVGPVNFSYSPDADGAPDPGEVVWAWVPYEEDYSQGKDRPIILIGKDGQYLLALMLTSKDHNNRNTHDPAYLDIGVGLWDKQGRPSEVKLDRVIRVLPEEARREGAIMDGGTFNRIQRAFEQTNN
;
A
#
# COMPACT_ATOMS: atom_id res chain seq x y z
N MET A 1 35.64 -19.92 -1.99
CA MET A 1 35.72 -18.56 -1.47
C MET A 1 35.19 -18.58 -0.04
N GLN A 2 36.06 -18.58 0.97
CA GLN A 2 35.66 -18.69 2.38
C GLN A 2 35.33 -17.30 2.90
N ILE A 3 34.11 -17.07 3.31
CA ILE A 3 33.66 -15.83 3.94
C ILE A 3 34.07 -15.88 5.41
N ASN A 4 34.96 -14.98 5.81
CA ASN A 4 35.56 -14.94 7.15
C ASN A 4 34.53 -14.40 8.16
N LEU A 5 34.19 -15.20 9.19
CA LEU A 5 33.26 -14.85 10.27
C LEU A 5 33.56 -13.51 10.98
N GLY A 6 34.84 -13.06 10.94
CA GLY A 6 35.26 -11.78 11.50
C GLY A 6 34.70 -10.57 10.76
N THR A 7 34.47 -10.69 9.44
CA THR A 7 33.93 -9.61 8.61
C THR A 7 32.45 -9.42 8.87
N ILE A 8 31.69 -10.49 9.09
CA ILE A 8 30.24 -10.44 9.38
C ILE A 8 29.99 -9.74 10.73
N ARG A 9 30.80 -10.00 11.74
CA ARG A 9 30.63 -9.34 13.06
C ARG A 9 30.90 -7.83 13.02
N ARG A 10 31.84 -7.37 12.15
CA ARG A 10 32.08 -5.92 11.97
C ARG A 10 30.96 -5.18 11.29
N PHE A 11 30.28 -5.79 10.30
CA PHE A 11 29.14 -5.18 9.63
C PHE A 11 27.88 -5.12 10.51
N LEU A 12 27.63 -6.14 11.34
CA LEU A 12 26.54 -6.13 12.32
C LEU A 12 26.70 -5.03 13.39
N GLY A 13 27.93 -4.78 13.85
CA GLY A 13 28.22 -3.73 14.82
C GLY A 13 28.05 -2.31 14.27
N LEU A 14 28.29 -2.08 12.98
CA LEU A 14 28.11 -0.79 12.31
C LEU A 14 26.62 -0.47 12.10
N ALA A 15 25.82 -1.46 11.69
CA ALA A 15 24.38 -1.29 11.51
C ALA A 15 23.66 -0.98 12.84
N GLN A 16 24.05 -1.64 13.93
CA GLN A 16 23.48 -1.35 15.26
C GLN A 16 23.84 0.04 15.79
N ARG A 17 25.05 0.53 15.50
CA ARG A 17 25.46 1.91 15.88
C ARG A 17 24.72 2.97 15.07
N ALA A 18 24.55 2.79 13.77
CA ALA A 18 23.80 3.71 12.93
C ALA A 18 22.33 3.81 13.36
N TYR A 19 21.71 2.69 13.72
CA TYR A 19 20.33 2.65 14.20
C TYR A 19 20.15 3.32 15.57
N SER A 20 21.11 3.15 16.49
CA SER A 20 21.08 3.80 17.81
C SER A 20 21.35 5.32 17.75
N GLU A 21 22.14 5.78 16.80
CA GLU A 21 22.36 7.21 16.56
C GLU A 21 21.12 7.88 15.92
N TYR A 22 20.45 7.20 14.99
CA TYR A 22 19.20 7.66 14.41
C TYR A 22 18.10 7.86 15.46
N GLN A 23 17.97 6.96 16.43
CA GLN A 23 17.02 7.11 17.55
C GLN A 23 17.38 8.27 18.52
N LYS A 24 18.67 8.58 18.70
CA LYS A 24 19.10 9.71 19.55
C LYS A 24 18.79 11.08 18.94
N ILE A 25 18.71 11.18 17.63
CA ILE A 25 18.42 12.44 16.93
C ILE A 25 16.93 12.78 17.04
N GLN A 26 16.03 11.79 17.14
CA GLN A 26 14.60 12.00 17.30
C GLN A 26 14.19 12.35 18.75
N GLY A 27 15.08 12.26 19.74
CA GLY A 27 14.80 12.46 21.17
C GLY A 27 15.11 13.85 21.74
N LYS A 28 15.55 14.82 20.96
CA LYS A 28 15.87 16.17 21.47
C LYS A 28 14.88 17.21 20.95
N GLN A 29 13.81 17.45 21.69
CA GLN A 29 13.03 18.68 21.60
C GLN A 29 13.67 19.75 22.48
N PRO A 30 13.86 20.99 22.01
CA PRO A 30 14.21 22.11 22.85
C PRO A 30 12.97 22.63 23.59
N GLN A 31 13.04 22.67 24.93
CA GLN A 31 12.08 23.42 25.74
C GLN A 31 12.33 24.91 25.57
N SER A 32 11.34 25.66 25.09
CA SER A 32 11.26 27.12 25.27
C SER A 32 9.94 27.47 25.97
N SER A 33 10.09 28.03 27.15
CA SER A 33 9.02 28.63 27.94
C SER A 33 8.53 29.94 27.28
N GLY A 34 7.22 30.03 27.07
CA GLY A 34 6.58 31.25 26.60
C GLY A 34 5.06 31.09 26.61
N SER A 35 4.40 31.72 27.58
CA SER A 35 2.95 31.75 27.75
C SER A 35 2.30 32.56 26.62
N ALA A 36 1.22 32.09 26.03
CA ALA A 36 -0.09 32.67 25.80
C ALA A 36 -0.84 32.02 24.63
N SER A 37 -2.15 31.90 24.84
CA SER A 37 -3.21 31.58 23.90
C SER A 37 -3.33 30.11 23.44
N SER A 38 -4.31 29.45 24.05
CA SER A 38 -4.84 28.15 23.73
C SER A 38 -5.45 28.08 22.32
N GLN A 39 -4.64 27.79 21.32
CA GLN A 39 -5.10 27.11 20.11
C GLN A 39 -4.76 25.66 20.27
N ARG A 40 -5.78 24.87 20.60
CA ARG A 40 -5.69 23.41 20.64
C ARG A 40 -5.31 22.93 19.25
N TYR A 41 -4.02 22.62 19.06
CA TYR A 41 -3.61 21.73 18.00
C TYR A 41 -4.30 20.39 18.26
N ARG A 42 -5.37 20.15 17.53
CA ARG A 42 -5.94 18.82 17.45
C ARG A 42 -4.88 17.95 16.74
N THR A 43 -4.28 17.08 17.52
CA THR A 43 -3.43 15.99 17.07
C THR A 43 -4.09 15.29 15.89
N SER A 44 -3.29 14.99 14.87
CA SER A 44 -3.62 14.40 13.58
C SER A 44 -4.21 12.97 13.62
N ASP A 45 -4.80 12.59 14.75
CA ASP A 45 -5.45 11.28 14.95
C ASP A 45 -6.96 11.31 14.65
N SER A 46 -7.48 12.42 14.13
CA SER A 46 -8.92 12.59 13.84
C SER A 46 -9.25 12.60 12.34
N LEU A 47 -8.33 12.20 11.47
CA LEU A 47 -8.62 11.94 10.05
C LEU A 47 -8.81 10.43 9.79
N ARG A 48 -9.44 9.72 10.70
CA ARG A 48 -10.28 8.60 10.31
C ARG A 48 -11.53 9.20 9.65
N ARG A 49 -11.40 9.72 8.46
CA ARG A 49 -12.54 9.81 7.56
C ARG A 49 -12.87 8.37 7.15
N THR A 50 -13.73 7.74 7.92
CA THR A 50 -14.57 6.69 7.38
C THR A 50 -15.23 7.30 6.16
N SER A 51 -14.96 6.78 4.96
CA SER A 51 -15.76 7.06 3.78
C SER A 51 -17.21 6.99 4.21
N VAL A 52 -17.96 8.05 3.92
CA VAL A 52 -19.38 8.11 4.29
C VAL A 52 -20.06 6.97 3.55
N PRO A 53 -20.73 6.03 4.23
CA PRO A 53 -21.45 4.96 3.55
C PRO A 53 -22.41 5.58 2.53
N GLY A 54 -22.27 5.22 1.24
CA GLY A 54 -23.14 5.72 0.17
C GLY A 54 -22.47 6.64 -0.85
N THR A 55 -21.21 7.00 -0.73
CA THR A 55 -20.49 7.82 -1.71
C THR A 55 -19.61 7.04 -2.69
N TYR A 56 -19.46 5.71 -2.49
CA TYR A 56 -18.70 4.88 -3.44
C TYR A 56 -19.46 4.80 -4.78
N PRO A 57 -18.83 5.23 -5.90
CA PRO A 57 -19.51 5.32 -7.21
C PRO A 57 -19.73 3.96 -7.89
N GLY A 58 -19.31 2.88 -7.24
CA GLY A 58 -19.27 1.54 -7.81
C GLY A 58 -17.92 1.21 -8.43
N ASP A 59 -17.73 -0.09 -8.70
CA ASP A 59 -16.52 -0.60 -9.34
C ASP A 59 -16.36 -0.04 -10.74
N TYR A 60 -15.13 0.06 -11.21
CA TYR A 60 -14.85 0.53 -12.55
C TYR A 60 -15.16 -0.56 -13.57
N VAL A 61 -15.97 -0.21 -14.56
CA VAL A 61 -16.31 -1.08 -15.71
C VAL A 61 -15.88 -0.35 -16.98
N GLY A 62 -14.80 -0.78 -17.59
CA GLY A 62 -14.28 -0.18 -18.81
C GLY A 62 -12.84 -0.59 -19.10
N PRO A 63 -12.26 -0.14 -20.20
CA PRO A 63 -10.88 -0.43 -20.55
C PRO A 63 -9.93 0.23 -19.54
N VAL A 64 -9.07 -0.55 -18.91
CA VAL A 64 -8.07 -0.06 -17.96
C VAL A 64 -6.78 0.29 -18.68
N ASN A 65 -6.39 1.56 -18.61
CA ASN A 65 -5.09 2.01 -19.09
C ASN A 65 -4.09 1.92 -17.93
N PHE A 66 -3.33 0.82 -17.88
CA PHE A 66 -2.26 0.66 -16.91
C PHE A 66 -1.18 1.71 -17.12
N SER A 67 -0.76 2.37 -16.04
CA SER A 67 0.40 3.25 -16.02
C SER A 67 1.29 2.89 -14.83
N TYR A 68 2.60 3.05 -14.99
CA TYR A 68 3.57 2.86 -13.93
C TYR A 68 4.40 4.12 -13.80
N SER A 69 4.06 4.93 -12.84
CA SER A 69 4.69 6.24 -12.61
C SER A 69 4.76 6.57 -11.12
N PRO A 70 5.31 5.66 -10.27
CA PRO A 70 5.40 5.93 -8.85
C PRO A 70 6.35 7.09 -8.58
N ASP A 71 5.94 8.06 -7.75
CA ASP A 71 6.77 9.17 -7.33
C ASP A 71 6.69 9.38 -5.81
N ALA A 72 7.85 9.59 -5.18
CA ALA A 72 7.93 9.79 -3.73
C ALA A 72 7.61 11.24 -3.31
N ASP A 73 6.61 11.86 -3.92
CA ASP A 73 6.26 13.28 -3.75
C ASP A 73 5.20 13.56 -2.67
N GLY A 74 4.56 12.52 -2.14
CA GLY A 74 3.50 12.64 -1.13
C GLY A 74 2.09 12.46 -1.69
N ALA A 75 1.89 12.35 -3.00
CA ALA A 75 0.64 11.98 -3.64
C ALA A 75 0.61 10.47 -3.99
N PRO A 76 -0.56 9.81 -3.99
CA PRO A 76 -0.65 8.42 -4.40
C PRO A 76 -0.62 8.30 -5.92
N ASP A 77 0.32 7.52 -6.48
CA ASP A 77 0.51 7.35 -7.90
C ASP A 77 0.43 5.89 -8.37
N PRO A 78 0.07 5.64 -9.65
CA PRO A 78 0.10 4.30 -10.22
C PRO A 78 1.48 3.64 -10.12
N GLY A 79 1.50 2.39 -9.62
CA GLY A 79 2.71 1.66 -9.27
C GLY A 79 2.98 1.63 -7.77
N GLU A 80 2.18 2.36 -6.98
CA GLU A 80 2.28 2.33 -5.52
C GLU A 80 1.23 1.41 -4.89
N VAL A 81 1.63 0.72 -3.83
CA VAL A 81 0.69 0.04 -2.94
C VAL A 81 0.36 0.99 -1.80
N VAL A 82 -0.92 1.25 -1.63
CA VAL A 82 -1.45 2.10 -0.57
C VAL A 82 -2.52 1.36 0.21
N TRP A 83 -2.89 1.85 1.38
CA TRP A 83 -4.01 1.34 2.14
C TRP A 83 -5.24 2.21 1.91
N ALA A 84 -6.37 1.58 1.63
CA ALA A 84 -7.66 2.25 1.50
C ALA A 84 -8.78 1.37 2.03
N TRP A 85 -9.91 2.00 2.32
CA TRP A 85 -11.12 1.27 2.60
C TRP A 85 -11.68 0.69 1.29
N VAL A 86 -11.82 -0.64 1.24
CA VAL A 86 -12.32 -1.39 0.08
C VAL A 86 -13.72 -1.88 0.39
N PRO A 87 -14.76 -1.42 -0.34
CA PRO A 87 -16.13 -1.88 -0.13
C PRO A 87 -16.27 -3.36 -0.51
N TYR A 88 -17.20 -4.07 0.15
CA TYR A 88 -17.56 -5.42 -0.25
C TYR A 88 -18.33 -5.39 -1.58
N GLU A 89 -18.17 -6.44 -2.40
CA GLU A 89 -18.82 -6.53 -3.71
C GLU A 89 -20.35 -6.61 -3.59
N GLU A 90 -20.82 -7.30 -2.56
CA GLU A 90 -22.23 -7.55 -2.26
C GLU A 90 -22.93 -6.37 -1.56
N ASP A 91 -22.15 -5.48 -0.91
CA ASP A 91 -22.73 -4.36 -0.16
C ASP A 91 -21.69 -3.23 -0.01
N TYR A 92 -21.81 -2.21 -0.83
CA TYR A 92 -20.89 -1.06 -0.83
C TYR A 92 -20.99 -0.17 0.42
N SER A 93 -22.01 -0.38 1.26
CA SER A 93 -22.09 0.31 2.56
C SER A 93 -21.16 -0.28 3.60
N GLN A 94 -20.65 -1.46 3.35
CA GLN A 94 -19.69 -2.19 4.19
C GLN A 94 -18.38 -2.40 3.46
N GLY A 95 -17.31 -2.55 4.21
CA GLY A 95 -15.99 -2.74 3.61
C GLY A 95 -14.92 -2.97 4.66
N LYS A 96 -13.69 -2.99 4.20
CA LYS A 96 -12.52 -3.29 5.03
C LYS A 96 -11.31 -2.52 4.53
N ASP A 97 -10.50 -2.03 5.45
CA ASP A 97 -9.16 -1.53 5.11
C ASP A 97 -8.31 -2.65 4.52
N ARG A 98 -7.75 -2.40 3.33
CA ARG A 98 -6.91 -3.35 2.61
C ARG A 98 -5.78 -2.63 1.90
N PRO A 99 -4.65 -3.28 1.69
CA PRO A 99 -3.66 -2.81 0.73
C PRO A 99 -4.23 -2.97 -0.69
N ILE A 100 -3.99 -1.98 -1.52
CA ILE A 100 -4.39 -1.93 -2.93
C ILE A 100 -3.20 -1.48 -3.76
N ILE A 101 -3.04 -2.03 -4.96
CA ILE A 101 -2.09 -1.56 -5.95
C ILE A 101 -2.77 -0.58 -6.91
N LEU A 102 -2.24 0.61 -7.03
CA LEU A 102 -2.73 1.63 -7.96
C LEU A 102 -2.24 1.30 -9.37
N ILE A 103 -3.16 1.18 -10.33
CA ILE A 103 -2.87 0.71 -11.68
C ILE A 103 -3.12 1.74 -12.78
N GLY A 104 -3.83 2.83 -12.48
CA GLY A 104 -4.20 3.86 -13.46
C GLY A 104 -5.08 4.93 -12.87
N LYS A 105 -5.67 5.76 -13.74
CA LYS A 105 -6.54 6.89 -13.37
C LYS A 105 -7.81 6.90 -14.23
N ASP A 106 -8.92 7.34 -13.62
CA ASP A 106 -10.22 7.59 -14.29
C ASP A 106 -10.82 8.90 -13.76
N GLY A 107 -10.58 10.00 -14.48
CA GLY A 107 -10.98 11.33 -14.06
C GLY A 107 -10.33 11.73 -12.72
N GLN A 108 -11.17 11.91 -11.69
CA GLN A 108 -10.70 12.24 -10.34
C GLN A 108 -10.31 11.01 -9.51
N TYR A 109 -10.58 9.80 -10.00
CA TYR A 109 -10.33 8.56 -9.28
C TYR A 109 -9.02 7.93 -9.69
N LEU A 110 -8.37 7.28 -8.73
CA LEU A 110 -7.35 6.28 -8.95
C LEU A 110 -8.04 4.94 -9.17
N LEU A 111 -7.56 4.17 -10.14
CA LEU A 111 -7.97 2.79 -10.37
C LEU A 111 -7.03 1.85 -9.63
N ALA A 112 -7.58 0.85 -8.96
CA ALA A 112 -6.79 -0.04 -8.13
C ALA A 112 -7.29 -1.49 -8.14
N LEU A 113 -6.38 -2.41 -7.86
CA LEU A 113 -6.67 -3.82 -7.57
C LEU A 113 -6.40 -4.12 -6.10
N MET A 114 -7.26 -4.93 -5.49
CA MET A 114 -7.14 -5.30 -4.08
C MET A 114 -6.04 -6.36 -3.88
N LEU A 115 -5.25 -6.19 -2.81
CA LEU A 115 -4.32 -7.21 -2.33
C LEU A 115 -4.92 -7.96 -1.13
N THR A 116 -4.58 -9.25 -1.03
CA THR A 116 -4.96 -10.10 0.09
C THR A 116 -3.79 -10.99 0.51
N SER A 117 -3.71 -11.31 1.80
CA SER A 117 -2.79 -12.33 2.32
C SER A 117 -3.47 -13.70 2.53
N LYS A 118 -4.74 -13.83 2.10
CA LYS A 118 -5.41 -15.11 2.08
C LYS A 118 -5.01 -15.85 0.81
N ASP A 119 -4.58 -17.10 0.94
CA ASP A 119 -4.16 -17.97 -0.14
C ASP A 119 -5.38 -18.57 -0.86
N HIS A 120 -5.57 -18.20 -2.13
CA HIS A 120 -6.62 -18.73 -3.03
C HIS A 120 -6.04 -19.70 -4.07
N ASN A 121 -4.71 -19.82 -4.15
CA ASN A 121 -3.97 -20.61 -5.13
C ASN A 121 -3.13 -21.72 -4.48
N ASN A 122 -3.68 -22.39 -3.45
CA ASN A 122 -3.01 -23.52 -2.82
C ASN A 122 -3.11 -24.80 -3.65
N ARG A 123 -2.46 -25.88 -3.19
CA ARG A 123 -2.39 -27.18 -3.90
C ARG A 123 -3.74 -27.79 -4.29
N ASN A 124 -4.82 -27.41 -3.62
CA ASN A 124 -6.16 -27.99 -3.81
C ASN A 124 -7.14 -27.03 -4.49
N THR A 125 -6.78 -25.76 -4.63
CA THR A 125 -7.67 -24.72 -5.17
C THR A 125 -6.83 -23.77 -6.01
N HIS A 126 -7.19 -23.62 -7.28
CA HIS A 126 -6.63 -22.60 -8.15
C HIS A 126 -7.76 -21.69 -8.60
N ASP A 127 -7.70 -20.44 -8.20
CA ASP A 127 -8.64 -19.40 -8.59
C ASP A 127 -7.93 -18.43 -9.55
N PRO A 128 -8.28 -18.45 -10.86
CA PRO A 128 -7.63 -17.61 -11.86
C PRO A 128 -7.87 -16.11 -11.65
N ALA A 129 -8.83 -15.74 -10.79
CA ALA A 129 -9.06 -14.35 -10.40
C ALA A 129 -7.97 -13.80 -9.46
N TYR A 130 -7.06 -14.64 -8.97
CA TYR A 130 -5.99 -14.24 -8.06
C TYR A 130 -4.61 -14.57 -8.63
N LEU A 131 -3.70 -13.61 -8.50
CA LEU A 131 -2.29 -13.73 -8.88
C LEU A 131 -1.38 -13.63 -7.67
N ASP A 132 -0.54 -14.64 -7.43
CA ASP A 132 0.54 -14.59 -6.45
C ASP A 132 1.59 -13.54 -6.82
N ILE A 133 1.83 -12.60 -5.92
CA ILE A 133 2.87 -11.56 -6.08
C ILE A 133 4.00 -11.66 -5.06
N GLY A 134 3.92 -12.64 -4.16
CA GLY A 134 4.92 -12.86 -3.14
C GLY A 134 4.86 -11.86 -1.98
N VAL A 135 5.99 -11.65 -1.32
CA VAL A 135 6.13 -10.75 -0.18
C VAL A 135 6.61 -9.36 -0.63
N GLY A 136 6.18 -8.32 0.09
CA GLY A 136 6.63 -6.96 -0.19
C GLY A 136 6.55 -6.05 1.02
N LEU A 137 7.08 -4.84 0.89
CA LEU A 137 7.12 -3.83 1.96
C LEU A 137 5.73 -3.31 2.37
N TRP A 138 4.70 -3.59 1.60
CA TRP A 138 3.30 -3.27 1.91
C TRP A 138 2.71 -4.09 3.05
N ASP A 139 3.28 -5.27 3.36
CA ASP A 139 2.90 -6.07 4.52
C ASP A 139 4.04 -6.10 5.55
N LYS A 140 3.85 -5.39 6.67
CA LYS A 140 4.82 -5.33 7.78
C LYS A 140 5.13 -6.69 8.41
N GLN A 141 4.24 -7.69 8.22
CA GLN A 141 4.43 -9.06 8.72
C GLN A 141 5.16 -9.95 7.71
N GLY A 142 5.45 -9.45 6.51
CA GLY A 142 6.14 -10.21 5.44
C GLY A 142 5.34 -11.41 4.94
N ARG A 143 4.00 -11.35 4.97
CA ARG A 143 3.16 -12.43 4.44
C ARG A 143 3.12 -12.37 2.92
N PRO A 144 3.07 -13.52 2.24
CA PRO A 144 2.77 -13.56 0.82
C PRO A 144 1.42 -12.89 0.53
N SER A 145 1.33 -12.24 -0.60
CA SER A 145 0.13 -11.55 -1.04
C SER A 145 -0.29 -12.01 -2.43
N GLU A 146 -1.59 -11.97 -2.66
CA GLU A 146 -2.21 -12.15 -3.97
C GLU A 146 -2.94 -10.87 -4.38
N VAL A 147 -3.02 -10.63 -5.70
CA VAL A 147 -3.82 -9.57 -6.31
C VAL A 147 -5.11 -10.16 -6.87
N LYS A 148 -6.25 -9.55 -6.54
CA LYS A 148 -7.54 -9.89 -7.16
C LYS A 148 -7.66 -9.16 -8.50
N LEU A 149 -7.79 -9.92 -9.61
CA LEU A 149 -7.70 -9.42 -10.98
C LEU A 149 -9.06 -9.08 -11.62
N ASP A 150 -10.13 -9.64 -11.11
CA ASP A 150 -11.48 -9.56 -11.71
C ASP A 150 -12.31 -8.37 -11.21
N ARG A 151 -11.71 -7.49 -10.39
CA ARG A 151 -12.39 -6.34 -9.81
C ARG A 151 -11.49 -5.11 -9.76
N VAL A 152 -11.90 -4.05 -10.44
CA VAL A 152 -11.21 -2.75 -10.42
C VAL A 152 -11.99 -1.76 -9.56
N ILE A 153 -11.39 -1.30 -8.48
CA ILE A 153 -11.99 -0.35 -7.55
C ILE A 153 -11.58 1.08 -7.88
N ARG A 154 -12.48 2.04 -7.59
CA ARG A 154 -12.22 3.48 -7.65
C ARG A 154 -11.88 3.99 -6.27
N VAL A 155 -10.83 4.80 -6.16
CA VAL A 155 -10.40 5.41 -4.91
C VAL A 155 -10.11 6.88 -5.14
N LEU A 156 -10.60 7.75 -4.29
CA LEU A 156 -10.20 9.15 -4.33
C LEU A 156 -8.77 9.28 -3.74
N PRO A 157 -7.92 10.15 -4.30
CA PRO A 157 -6.55 10.32 -3.81
C PRO A 157 -6.48 10.63 -2.30
N GLU A 158 -7.44 11.39 -1.78
CA GLU A 158 -7.52 11.73 -0.35
C GLU A 158 -7.94 10.55 0.56
N GLU A 159 -8.51 9.49 0.00
CA GLU A 159 -8.86 8.26 0.71
C GLU A 159 -7.70 7.26 0.74
N ALA A 160 -6.75 7.42 -0.15
CA ALA A 160 -5.55 6.59 -0.20
C ALA A 160 -4.55 7.02 0.88
N ARG A 161 -4.23 6.10 1.79
CA ARG A 161 -3.21 6.32 2.82
C ARG A 161 -1.88 5.78 2.33
N ARG A 162 -0.86 6.62 2.29
CA ARG A 162 0.49 6.26 1.85
C ARG A 162 1.28 5.48 2.91
N GLU A 163 0.74 4.43 3.42
CA GLU A 163 1.43 3.55 4.37
C GLU A 163 2.07 2.31 3.69
N GLY A 164 2.07 2.27 2.37
CA GLY A 164 2.50 1.14 1.56
C GLY A 164 3.92 1.26 1.03
N ALA A 165 4.12 0.83 -0.19
CA ALA A 165 5.43 0.77 -0.84
C ALA A 165 5.29 0.96 -2.35
N ILE A 166 6.36 1.40 -3.00
CA ILE A 166 6.49 1.31 -4.45
C ILE A 166 6.65 -0.17 -4.82
N MET A 167 5.79 -0.68 -5.70
CA MET A 167 5.92 -2.01 -6.27
C MET A 167 7.01 -2.01 -7.34
N ASP A 168 7.82 -3.06 -7.40
CA ASP A 168 8.79 -3.16 -8.49
C ASP A 168 8.10 -3.32 -9.87
N GLY A 169 8.70 -2.72 -10.90
CA GLY A 169 8.11 -2.70 -12.25
C GLY A 169 7.93 -4.09 -12.86
N GLY A 170 8.74 -5.08 -12.47
CA GLY A 170 8.61 -6.46 -12.95
C GLY A 170 7.33 -7.11 -12.44
N THR A 171 7.04 -6.97 -11.14
CA THR A 171 5.81 -7.45 -10.52
C THR A 171 4.60 -6.70 -11.06
N PHE A 172 4.68 -5.37 -11.21
CA PHE A 172 3.62 -4.58 -11.83
C PHE A 172 3.26 -5.06 -13.25
N ASN A 173 4.26 -5.29 -14.09
CA ASN A 173 4.06 -5.81 -15.46
C ASN A 173 3.47 -7.25 -15.46
N ARG A 174 3.76 -8.07 -14.44
CA ARG A 174 3.11 -9.38 -14.29
C ARG A 174 1.63 -9.24 -13.98
N ILE A 175 1.28 -8.30 -13.10
CA ILE A 175 -0.12 -7.99 -12.76
C ILE A 175 -0.87 -7.53 -14.00
N GLN A 176 -0.31 -6.57 -14.76
CA GLN A 176 -0.94 -6.09 -15.98
C GLN A 176 -1.23 -7.22 -16.96
N ARG A 177 -0.25 -8.08 -17.27
CA ARG A 177 -0.45 -9.21 -18.19
C ARG A 177 -1.50 -10.20 -17.71
N ALA A 178 -1.49 -10.53 -16.41
CA ALA A 178 -2.47 -11.43 -15.83
C ALA A 178 -3.88 -10.81 -15.85
N PHE A 179 -4.01 -9.52 -15.57
CA PHE A 179 -5.27 -8.79 -15.65
C PHE A 179 -5.84 -8.82 -17.09
N GLU A 180 -5.01 -8.55 -18.10
CA GLU A 180 -5.40 -8.61 -19.52
C GLU A 180 -5.87 -10.01 -19.94
N GLN A 181 -5.26 -11.07 -19.39
CA GLN A 181 -5.66 -12.45 -19.65
C GLN A 181 -6.98 -12.85 -18.98
N THR A 182 -7.26 -12.29 -17.81
CA THR A 182 -8.46 -12.61 -17.03
C THR A 182 -9.69 -11.84 -17.52
N ASN A 183 -9.51 -10.64 -18.11
CA ASN A 183 -10.60 -9.71 -18.46
C ASN A 183 -10.81 -9.57 -19.99
N ASN A 184 -10.11 -10.33 -20.82
CA ASN A 184 -10.35 -10.48 -22.26
C ASN A 184 -11.07 -11.82 -22.52
#